data_2adc05937b37ce70e59bae280b922195
#
_entry.id   2adc05937b37ce70e59bae280b922195
#
_cell.length_a   1.000
_cell.length_b   1.000
_cell.length_c   1.000
_cell.angle_alpha   90.00
_cell.angle_beta   90.00
_cell.angle_gamma   90.00
#
_symmetry.space_group_name_H-M   'P 1'
#
loop_
_entity.id
_entity.type
_entity.pdbx_description
1 polymer ?
#
loop_
_entity_poly.entity_id
_entity_poly.type
_entity_poly.pdbx_seq_one_letter_code
_entity_poly.pdbx_strand_id
1 'polypeptide(L)'
;MVKLKEFFAFPMFATALWLLWVFSIQTSTDALIELLLVLLLISLLMWLITNTSKKIIKIILLLLLGSLFIVQHKNLTNVKVDLNNNQENKNVLIWTKDIENELRSESKAYLINYTAAWCITCQANDKVALSRPNVKKFLEENNIEYIVADWTNKNKDILDALNMYGRSGVPLYVYWKPGMQNSEILPAILSEKIVLDTLR
;
A
#
# COMPACT_ATOMS: atom_id res chain seq x y z
N MET A 1 18.72 34.71 -4.80
CA MET A 1 18.70 33.30 -5.30
C MET A 1 18.95 32.24 -4.21
N VAL A 2 19.67 32.54 -3.12
CA VAL A 2 19.95 31.56 -2.03
C VAL A 2 18.65 31.14 -1.32
N LYS A 3 17.82 32.08 -0.90
CA LYS A 3 16.55 31.82 -0.17
C LYS A 3 15.55 30.94 -0.96
N LEU A 4 15.56 31.04 -2.30
CA LEU A 4 14.70 30.21 -3.14
C LEU A 4 15.15 28.72 -3.13
N LYS A 5 16.46 28.46 -3.10
CA LYS A 5 17.02 27.10 -2.97
C LYS A 5 16.68 26.48 -1.60
N GLU A 6 16.75 27.29 -0.55
CA GLU A 6 16.37 26.84 0.80
C GLU A 6 14.88 26.50 0.88
N PHE A 7 14.02 27.31 0.25
CA PHE A 7 12.59 27.03 0.17
C PHE A 7 12.29 25.70 -0.55
N PHE A 8 12.97 25.42 -1.67
CA PHE A 8 12.77 24.16 -2.40
C PHE A 8 13.28 22.91 -1.66
N ALA A 9 14.06 23.05 -0.59
CA ALA A 9 14.43 21.93 0.25
C ALA A 9 13.22 21.34 1.01
N PHE A 10 12.24 22.16 1.41
CA PHE A 10 11.07 21.68 2.16
C PHE A 10 10.21 20.69 1.39
N PRO A 11 9.78 20.92 0.13
CA PRO A 11 9.04 19.92 -0.63
C PRO A 11 9.88 18.65 -0.89
N MET A 12 11.20 18.74 -1.04
CA MET A 12 12.06 17.57 -1.16
C MET A 12 12.05 16.72 0.13
N PHE A 13 12.15 17.34 1.30
CA PHE A 13 12.01 16.62 2.57
C PHE A 13 10.60 16.04 2.76
N ALA A 14 9.57 16.77 2.37
CA ALA A 14 8.20 16.27 2.43
C ALA A 14 8.00 15.02 1.56
N THR A 15 8.55 14.99 0.33
CA THR A 15 8.53 13.80 -0.52
C THR A 15 9.33 12.64 0.06
N ALA A 16 10.49 12.91 0.67
CA ALA A 16 11.29 11.89 1.33
C ALA A 16 10.53 11.25 2.51
N LEU A 17 9.89 12.06 3.36
CA LEU A 17 9.05 11.58 4.46
C LEU A 17 7.86 10.76 3.96
N TRP A 18 7.22 11.21 2.88
CA TRP A 18 6.12 10.47 2.27
C TRP A 18 6.58 9.11 1.72
N LEU A 19 7.74 9.05 1.05
CA LEU A 19 8.31 7.79 0.55
C LEU A 19 8.68 6.84 1.71
N LEU A 20 9.23 7.34 2.81
CA LEU A 20 9.51 6.54 4.01
C LEU A 20 8.21 5.99 4.61
N TRP A 21 7.16 6.79 4.66
CA TRP A 21 5.85 6.35 5.14
C TRP A 21 5.26 5.25 4.24
N VAL A 22 5.30 5.42 2.91
CA VAL A 22 4.86 4.39 1.96
C VAL A 22 5.67 3.11 2.10
N PHE A 23 7.00 3.23 2.24
CA PHE A 23 7.88 2.09 2.46
C PHE A 23 7.53 1.35 3.76
N SER A 24 7.25 2.08 4.84
CA SER A 24 6.83 1.51 6.13
C SER A 24 5.54 0.67 6.02
N ILE A 25 4.62 1.05 5.13
CA ILE A 25 3.36 0.29 4.93
C ILE A 25 3.57 -0.93 4.01
N GLN A 26 4.51 -0.84 3.06
CA GLN A 26 4.81 -1.93 2.12
C GLN A 26 5.67 -3.03 2.74
N THR A 27 6.39 -2.71 3.81
CA THR A 27 7.30 -3.62 4.50
C THR A 27 6.96 -3.67 5.98
N SER A 28 7.57 -4.60 6.73
CA SER A 28 7.42 -4.63 8.18
C SER A 28 8.12 -3.43 8.84
N THR A 29 7.69 -3.09 10.06
CA THR A 29 8.34 -2.06 10.88
C THR A 29 9.84 -2.38 11.09
N ASP A 30 10.16 -3.68 11.19
CA ASP A 30 11.55 -4.15 11.35
C ASP A 30 12.40 -3.82 10.13
N ALA A 31 11.86 -3.99 8.90
CA ALA A 31 12.56 -3.62 7.67
C ALA A 31 12.81 -2.10 7.54
N LEU A 32 11.88 -1.27 8.06
CA LEU A 32 12.11 0.17 8.13
C LEU A 32 13.25 0.52 9.08
N ILE A 33 13.28 -0.10 10.27
CA ILE A 33 14.35 0.10 11.26
C ILE A 33 15.69 -0.34 10.68
N GLU A 34 15.72 -1.51 10.02
CA GLU A 34 16.92 -2.03 9.35
C GLU A 34 17.44 -1.05 8.28
N LEU A 35 16.55 -0.52 7.43
CA LEU A 35 16.92 0.49 6.42
C LEU A 35 17.55 1.74 7.07
N LEU A 36 16.92 2.27 8.12
CA LEU A 36 17.42 3.46 8.83
C LEU A 36 18.79 3.22 9.48
N LEU A 37 18.99 2.03 10.07
CA LEU A 37 20.29 1.64 10.64
C LEU A 37 21.36 1.53 9.56
N VAL A 38 21.06 0.95 8.40
CA VAL A 38 22.00 0.88 7.27
C VAL A 38 22.37 2.25 6.75
N LEU A 39 21.39 3.17 6.60
CA LEU A 39 21.65 4.55 6.20
C LEU A 39 22.54 5.29 7.22
N LEU A 40 22.33 5.06 8.51
CA LEU A 40 23.15 5.62 9.59
C LEU A 40 24.58 5.06 9.51
N LEU A 41 24.75 3.76 9.30
CA LEU A 41 26.06 3.13 9.14
C LEU A 41 26.81 3.66 7.90
N ILE A 42 26.10 3.81 6.77
CA ILE A 42 26.68 4.39 5.55
C ILE A 42 27.15 5.82 5.81
N SER A 43 26.33 6.63 6.47
CA SER A 43 26.66 8.01 6.82
C SER A 43 27.91 8.07 7.73
N LEU A 44 27.96 7.19 8.75
CA LEU A 44 29.11 7.08 9.65
C LEU A 44 30.40 6.67 8.90
N LEU A 45 30.30 5.67 8.02
CA LEU A 45 31.45 5.21 7.22
C LEU A 45 31.94 6.30 6.27
N MET A 46 31.04 7.02 5.61
CA MET A 46 31.41 8.16 4.76
C MET A 46 32.11 9.25 5.56
N TRP A 47 31.62 9.56 6.76
CA TRP A 47 32.29 10.53 7.64
C TRP A 47 33.69 10.06 8.05
N LEU A 48 33.86 8.77 8.40
CA LEU A 48 35.17 8.20 8.72
C LEU A 48 36.14 8.25 7.54
N ILE A 49 35.68 7.95 6.31
CA ILE A 49 36.49 8.02 5.09
C ILE A 49 36.98 9.46 4.84
N THR A 50 36.12 10.45 5.02
CA THR A 50 36.49 11.88 4.80
C THR A 50 37.45 12.39 5.85
N ASN A 51 37.29 11.93 7.11
CA ASN A 51 38.10 12.40 8.23
C ASN A 51 39.44 11.64 8.42
N THR A 52 39.59 10.48 7.78
CA THR A 52 40.81 9.65 7.91
C THR A 52 41.83 10.02 6.85
N SER A 53 43.06 10.25 7.22
CA SER A 53 44.18 10.58 6.30
C SER A 53 44.89 9.33 5.74
N LYS A 54 44.79 8.17 6.41
CA LYS A 54 45.51 6.94 6.05
C LYS A 54 44.81 6.20 4.90
N LYS A 55 45.49 6.06 3.76
CA LYS A 55 44.95 5.39 2.54
C LYS A 55 44.46 3.95 2.78
N ILE A 56 45.17 3.17 3.60
CA ILE A 56 44.84 1.78 3.91
C ILE A 56 43.50 1.68 4.62
N ILE A 57 43.23 2.56 5.60
CA ILE A 57 41.98 2.61 6.35
C ILE A 57 40.81 2.96 5.42
N LYS A 58 41.03 3.89 4.48
CA LYS A 58 40.00 4.23 3.46
C LYS A 58 39.60 3.04 2.59
N ILE A 59 40.57 2.23 2.17
CA ILE A 59 40.31 1.02 1.35
C ILE A 59 39.51 0.00 2.16
N ILE A 60 39.87 -0.24 3.42
CA ILE A 60 39.14 -1.17 4.30
C ILE A 60 37.69 -0.71 4.51
N LEU A 61 37.47 0.60 4.77
CA LEU A 61 36.14 1.17 4.94
C LEU A 61 35.30 1.09 3.67
N LEU A 62 35.89 1.27 2.48
CA LEU A 62 35.22 1.09 1.19
C LEU A 62 34.81 -0.35 0.94
N LEU A 63 35.67 -1.33 1.28
CA LEU A 63 35.34 -2.76 1.18
C LEU A 63 34.20 -3.14 2.14
N LEU A 64 34.18 -2.58 3.35
CA LEU A 64 33.09 -2.75 4.32
C LEU A 64 31.76 -2.19 3.80
N LEU A 65 31.76 -1.02 3.18
CA LEU A 65 30.60 -0.42 2.52
C LEU A 65 30.07 -1.32 1.40
N GLY A 66 30.97 -1.84 0.56
CA GLY A 66 30.60 -2.76 -0.53
C GLY A 66 30.00 -4.06 0.00
N SER A 67 30.53 -4.64 1.07
CA SER A 67 30.00 -5.86 1.69
C SER A 67 28.61 -5.65 2.32
N LEU A 68 28.38 -4.53 2.99
CA LEU A 68 27.07 -4.14 3.53
C LEU A 68 26.03 -4.04 2.42
N PHE A 69 26.38 -3.42 1.29
CA PHE A 69 25.48 -3.29 0.15
C PHE A 69 25.06 -4.66 -0.44
N ILE A 70 26.00 -5.60 -0.53
CA ILE A 70 25.74 -6.97 -1.03
C ILE A 70 24.83 -7.75 -0.07
N VAL A 71 25.09 -7.67 1.24
CA VAL A 71 24.28 -8.35 2.26
C VAL A 71 22.86 -7.81 2.27
N GLN A 72 22.71 -6.50 2.18
CA GLN A 72 21.41 -5.84 2.17
C GLN A 72 20.58 -6.21 0.94
N HIS A 73 21.22 -6.30 -0.24
CA HIS A 73 20.51 -6.72 -1.45
C HIS A 73 19.91 -8.13 -1.35
N LYS A 74 20.57 -9.05 -0.64
CA LYS A 74 20.05 -10.41 -0.41
C LYS A 74 18.87 -10.43 0.58
N ASN A 75 18.88 -9.59 1.61
CA ASN A 75 17.81 -9.52 2.61
C ASN A 75 16.53 -8.92 2.04
N LEU A 76 16.64 -7.86 1.23
CA LEU A 76 15.48 -7.19 0.62
C LEU A 76 14.68 -8.09 -0.34
N THR A 77 15.32 -9.11 -0.95
CA THR A 77 14.63 -10.06 -1.84
C THR A 77 13.81 -11.12 -1.11
N ASN A 78 13.99 -11.27 0.21
CA ASN A 78 13.34 -12.30 1.03
C ASN A 78 12.28 -11.75 2.01
N VAL A 79 11.94 -10.49 1.94
CA VAL A 79 10.92 -9.90 2.82
C VAL A 79 9.55 -10.45 2.43
N LYS A 80 9.06 -11.43 3.20
CA LYS A 80 7.65 -11.85 3.18
C LYS A 80 6.85 -10.79 3.94
N VAL A 81 5.95 -10.15 3.23
CA VAL A 81 5.01 -9.21 3.85
C VAL A 81 4.01 -10.02 4.68
N ASP A 82 4.02 -9.80 5.98
CA ASP A 82 2.98 -10.30 6.88
C ASP A 82 1.70 -9.49 6.66
N LEU A 83 0.75 -10.08 5.94
CA LEU A 83 -0.58 -9.49 5.67
C LEU A 83 -1.49 -9.47 6.92
N ASN A 84 -0.99 -9.89 8.08
CA ASN A 84 -1.81 -10.10 9.28
C ASN A 84 -2.05 -8.86 10.16
N ASN A 85 -1.54 -7.68 9.83
CA ASN A 85 -1.60 -6.54 10.75
C ASN A 85 -2.84 -5.64 10.64
N ASN A 86 -3.86 -6.01 9.82
CA ASN A 86 -5.09 -5.22 9.68
C ASN A 86 -6.36 -5.92 10.23
N GLN A 87 -6.22 -6.82 11.21
CA GLN A 87 -7.37 -7.51 11.80
C GLN A 87 -8.04 -6.72 12.95
N GLU A 88 -8.27 -5.43 12.83
CA GLU A 88 -9.07 -4.69 13.82
C GLU A 88 -10.55 -4.47 13.43
N ASN A 89 -10.98 -4.93 12.26
CA ASN A 89 -12.40 -4.87 11.89
C ASN A 89 -12.95 -6.27 11.57
N LYS A 90 -13.81 -6.77 12.42
CA LYS A 90 -14.46 -8.10 12.36
C LYS A 90 -15.28 -8.38 11.09
N ASN A 91 -15.49 -7.40 10.20
CA ASN A 91 -16.37 -7.47 9.03
C ASN A 91 -15.66 -7.19 7.69
N VAL A 92 -14.33 -7.34 7.62
CA VAL A 92 -13.58 -7.12 6.38
C VAL A 92 -12.99 -8.45 5.92
N LEU A 93 -13.41 -8.91 4.74
CA LEU A 93 -12.82 -10.08 4.10
C LEU A 93 -11.62 -9.70 3.25
N ILE A 94 -10.60 -10.56 3.23
CA ILE A 94 -9.44 -10.40 2.36
C ILE A 94 -9.78 -11.04 1.02
N TRP A 95 -9.48 -10.32 -0.07
CA TRP A 95 -9.72 -10.81 -1.42
C TRP A 95 -8.89 -12.05 -1.74
N THR A 96 -9.54 -13.05 -2.32
CA THR A 96 -8.93 -14.23 -2.91
C THR A 96 -9.45 -14.42 -4.34
N LYS A 97 -8.72 -15.16 -5.18
CA LYS A 97 -9.05 -15.33 -6.59
C LYS A 97 -10.47 -15.89 -6.82
N ASP A 98 -10.94 -16.74 -5.92
CA ASP A 98 -12.21 -17.46 -6.08
C ASP A 98 -13.37 -16.84 -5.29
N ILE A 99 -13.10 -15.79 -4.47
CA ILE A 99 -14.09 -15.22 -3.54
C ILE A 99 -15.35 -14.69 -4.23
N GLU A 100 -15.22 -14.13 -5.44
CA GLU A 100 -16.37 -13.65 -6.20
C GLU A 100 -17.30 -14.81 -6.61
N ASN A 101 -16.72 -15.92 -7.06
CA ASN A 101 -17.48 -17.10 -7.45
C ASN A 101 -18.13 -17.77 -6.23
N GLU A 102 -17.41 -17.83 -5.12
CA GLU A 102 -17.90 -18.36 -3.84
C GLU A 102 -19.12 -17.57 -3.34
N LEU A 103 -19.01 -16.26 -3.23
CA LEU A 103 -20.10 -15.40 -2.76
C LEU A 103 -21.30 -15.40 -3.72
N ARG A 104 -21.07 -15.46 -5.05
CA ARG A 104 -22.16 -15.61 -6.03
C ARG A 104 -22.88 -16.94 -5.88
N SER A 105 -22.15 -18.03 -5.64
CA SER A 105 -22.76 -19.36 -5.41
C SER A 105 -23.60 -19.39 -4.14
N GLU A 106 -23.21 -18.62 -3.11
CA GLU A 106 -23.94 -18.46 -1.87
C GLU A 106 -25.06 -17.40 -1.94
N SER A 107 -25.21 -16.74 -3.10
CA SER A 107 -26.17 -15.63 -3.30
C SER A 107 -25.97 -14.47 -2.30
N LYS A 108 -24.74 -14.18 -1.94
CA LYS A 108 -24.35 -13.08 -1.05
C LYS A 108 -23.93 -11.85 -1.85
N ALA A 109 -24.48 -10.69 -1.48
CA ALA A 109 -24.04 -9.41 -2.04
C ALA A 109 -22.65 -9.05 -1.55
N TYR A 110 -21.83 -8.40 -2.41
CA TYR A 110 -20.49 -7.98 -2.02
C TYR A 110 -20.08 -6.66 -2.65
N LEU A 111 -19.21 -5.95 -1.94
CA LEU A 111 -18.51 -4.75 -2.42
C LEU A 111 -17.00 -5.00 -2.31
N ILE A 112 -16.31 -5.07 -3.45
CA ILE A 112 -14.86 -5.24 -3.49
C ILE A 112 -14.20 -3.87 -3.66
N ASN A 113 -13.26 -3.57 -2.77
CA ASN A 113 -12.40 -2.41 -2.81
C ASN A 113 -10.98 -2.82 -3.23
N TYR A 114 -10.64 -2.62 -4.51
CA TYR A 114 -9.26 -2.75 -4.98
C TYR A 114 -8.49 -1.47 -4.65
N THR A 115 -7.54 -1.59 -3.75
CA THR A 115 -6.81 -0.48 -3.13
C THR A 115 -5.31 -0.73 -3.09
N ALA A 116 -4.53 0.29 -2.71
CA ALA A 116 -3.12 0.17 -2.38
C ALA A 116 -2.69 1.28 -1.41
N ALA A 117 -1.71 1.00 -0.55
CA ALA A 117 -1.23 1.96 0.43
C ALA A 117 -0.62 3.23 -0.20
N TRP A 118 0.01 3.10 -1.37
CA TRP A 118 0.57 4.23 -2.12
C TRP A 118 -0.45 5.01 -2.96
N CYS A 119 -1.72 4.56 -3.02
CA CYS A 119 -2.77 5.18 -3.81
C CYS A 119 -3.46 6.31 -3.02
N ILE A 120 -3.10 7.56 -3.26
CA ILE A 120 -3.65 8.73 -2.56
C ILE A 120 -5.18 8.83 -2.73
N THR A 121 -5.70 8.56 -3.94
CA THR A 121 -7.15 8.57 -4.22
C THR A 121 -7.86 7.49 -3.41
N CYS A 122 -7.27 6.29 -3.27
CA CYS A 122 -7.84 5.22 -2.45
C CYS A 122 -7.94 5.63 -0.99
N GLN A 123 -6.87 6.21 -0.43
CA GLN A 123 -6.83 6.72 0.95
C GLN A 123 -7.87 7.84 1.20
N ALA A 124 -8.04 8.73 0.22
CA ALA A 124 -9.06 9.77 0.31
C ALA A 124 -10.46 9.16 0.29
N ASN A 125 -10.77 8.26 -0.66
CA ASN A 125 -12.07 7.60 -0.79
C ASN A 125 -12.41 6.77 0.45
N ASP A 126 -11.45 6.10 1.04
CA ASP A 126 -11.65 5.37 2.29
C ASP A 126 -12.16 6.31 3.39
N LYS A 127 -11.47 7.44 3.61
CA LYS A 127 -11.81 8.40 4.68
C LYS A 127 -13.14 9.13 4.43
N VAL A 128 -13.43 9.53 3.18
CA VAL A 128 -14.58 10.39 2.88
C VAL A 128 -15.85 9.61 2.52
N ALA A 129 -15.72 8.32 2.18
CA ALA A 129 -16.83 7.48 1.74
C ALA A 129 -16.90 6.15 2.48
N LEU A 130 -15.97 5.22 2.23
CA LEU A 130 -16.08 3.82 2.66
C LEU A 130 -16.04 3.63 4.19
N SER A 131 -15.21 4.40 4.90
CA SER A 131 -15.11 4.36 6.36
C SER A 131 -16.19 5.15 7.08
N ARG A 132 -17.14 5.79 6.36
CA ARG A 132 -18.22 6.57 6.99
C ARG A 132 -19.20 5.66 7.75
N PRO A 133 -19.67 6.08 8.94
CA PRO A 133 -20.56 5.26 9.76
C PRO A 133 -21.81 4.80 9.02
N ASN A 134 -22.42 5.69 8.19
CA ASN A 134 -23.64 5.36 7.47
C ASN A 134 -23.40 4.29 6.40
N VAL A 135 -22.23 4.29 5.72
CA VAL A 135 -21.88 3.25 4.75
C VAL A 135 -21.64 1.93 5.45
N LYS A 136 -20.87 1.90 6.54
CA LYS A 136 -20.63 0.68 7.33
C LYS A 136 -21.94 0.10 7.84
N LYS A 137 -22.79 0.91 8.41
CA LYS A 137 -24.10 0.51 8.89
C LYS A 137 -24.98 -0.06 7.76
N PHE A 138 -24.96 0.59 6.57
CA PHE A 138 -25.71 0.11 5.42
C PHE A 138 -25.24 -1.25 4.94
N LEU A 139 -23.92 -1.48 4.87
CA LEU A 139 -23.32 -2.78 4.51
C LEU A 139 -23.76 -3.87 5.49
N GLU A 140 -23.71 -3.60 6.80
CA GLU A 140 -24.13 -4.53 7.86
C GLU A 140 -25.62 -4.86 7.79
N GLU A 141 -26.49 -3.84 7.70
CA GLU A 141 -27.95 -4.01 7.68
C GLU A 141 -28.43 -4.77 6.45
N ASN A 142 -27.73 -4.67 5.31
CA ASN A 142 -28.07 -5.35 4.07
C ASN A 142 -27.27 -6.63 3.82
N ASN A 143 -26.48 -7.09 4.79
CA ASN A 143 -25.61 -8.27 4.67
C ASN A 143 -24.73 -8.25 3.41
N ILE A 144 -24.13 -7.06 3.12
CA ILE A 144 -23.20 -6.90 2.00
C ILE A 144 -21.78 -7.16 2.52
N GLU A 145 -21.13 -8.19 1.97
CA GLU A 145 -19.75 -8.53 2.34
C GLU A 145 -18.79 -7.47 1.79
N TYR A 146 -18.00 -6.87 2.68
CA TYR A 146 -16.98 -5.89 2.29
C TYR A 146 -15.63 -6.57 2.16
N ILE A 147 -15.06 -6.54 0.95
CA ILE A 147 -13.84 -7.24 0.58
C ILE A 147 -12.77 -6.24 0.20
N VAL A 148 -11.56 -6.42 0.75
CA VAL A 148 -10.41 -5.58 0.41
C VAL A 148 -9.41 -6.39 -0.41
N ALA A 149 -9.13 -5.89 -1.62
CA ALA A 149 -8.10 -6.38 -2.52
C ALA A 149 -6.90 -5.43 -2.47
N ASP A 150 -5.97 -5.69 -1.55
CA ASP A 150 -4.78 -4.85 -1.36
C ASP A 150 -3.69 -5.17 -2.38
N TRP A 151 -3.51 -4.26 -3.35
CA TRP A 151 -2.51 -4.34 -4.40
C TRP A 151 -1.22 -3.56 -4.07
N THR A 152 -0.96 -3.26 -2.80
CA THR A 152 0.23 -2.53 -2.34
C THR A 152 1.52 -3.16 -2.86
N ASN A 153 1.59 -4.49 -2.82
CA ASN A 153 2.75 -5.29 -3.23
C ASN A 153 2.65 -5.82 -4.68
N LYS A 154 1.73 -5.28 -5.49
CA LYS A 154 1.55 -5.63 -6.91
C LYS A 154 1.33 -7.13 -7.14
N ASN A 155 0.52 -7.77 -6.29
CA ASN A 155 0.11 -9.17 -6.46
C ASN A 155 -0.44 -9.38 -7.87
N LYS A 156 0.04 -10.45 -8.53
CA LYS A 156 -0.33 -10.78 -9.91
C LYS A 156 -1.81 -11.18 -10.04
N ASP A 157 -2.35 -11.93 -9.09
CA ASP A 157 -3.74 -12.38 -9.15
C ASP A 157 -4.71 -11.18 -9.06
N ILE A 158 -4.39 -10.18 -8.23
CA ILE A 158 -5.15 -8.93 -8.15
C ILE A 158 -5.01 -8.12 -9.45
N LEU A 159 -3.83 -8.09 -10.08
CA LEU A 159 -3.64 -7.44 -11.37
C LEU A 159 -4.47 -8.12 -12.46
N ASP A 160 -4.49 -9.44 -12.50
CA ASP A 160 -5.30 -10.20 -13.46
C ASP A 160 -6.78 -9.91 -13.26
N ALA A 161 -7.26 -9.83 -12.00
CA ALA A 161 -8.62 -9.43 -11.68
C ALA A 161 -8.94 -7.98 -12.13
N LEU A 162 -8.04 -7.02 -11.89
CA LEU A 162 -8.19 -5.64 -12.37
C LEU A 162 -8.33 -5.60 -13.90
N ASN A 163 -7.50 -6.38 -14.63
CA ASN A 163 -7.53 -6.47 -16.09
C ASN A 163 -8.87 -7.04 -16.60
N MET A 164 -9.52 -7.98 -15.89
CA MET A 164 -10.84 -8.50 -16.24
C MET A 164 -11.91 -7.40 -16.23
N TYR A 165 -11.76 -6.39 -15.38
CA TYR A 165 -12.61 -5.18 -15.33
C TYR A 165 -12.13 -4.05 -16.25
N GLY A 166 -11.14 -4.32 -17.14
CA GLY A 166 -10.58 -3.34 -18.06
C GLY A 166 -9.76 -2.24 -17.37
N ARG A 167 -9.22 -2.52 -16.19
CA ARG A 167 -8.40 -1.60 -15.39
C ARG A 167 -6.97 -2.13 -15.24
N SER A 168 -5.98 -1.26 -15.37
CA SER A 168 -4.57 -1.58 -15.18
C SER A 168 -4.03 -1.13 -13.81
N GLY A 169 -4.90 -0.69 -12.90
CA GLY A 169 -4.51 -0.19 -11.59
C GLY A 169 -5.69 0.25 -10.72
N VAL A 170 -5.36 0.65 -9.51
CA VAL A 170 -6.30 1.11 -8.47
C VAL A 170 -6.47 2.64 -8.50
N PRO A 171 -7.62 3.16 -8.03
CA PRO A 171 -8.72 2.48 -7.36
C PRO A 171 -9.71 1.81 -8.33
N LEU A 172 -10.29 0.70 -7.90
CA LEU A 172 -11.45 0.07 -8.54
C LEU A 172 -12.40 -0.42 -7.45
N TYR A 173 -13.70 -0.18 -7.63
CA TYR A 173 -14.75 -0.61 -6.71
C TYR A 173 -15.78 -1.42 -7.51
N VAL A 174 -16.05 -2.62 -7.07
CA VAL A 174 -16.93 -3.58 -7.77
C VAL A 174 -18.03 -4.02 -6.83
N TYR A 175 -19.28 -3.76 -7.20
CA TYR A 175 -20.46 -4.15 -6.46
C TYR A 175 -21.26 -5.20 -7.21
N TRP A 176 -21.76 -6.19 -6.50
CA TRP A 176 -22.68 -7.18 -7.03
C TRP A 176 -23.70 -7.58 -5.94
N LYS A 177 -24.95 -7.81 -6.36
CA LYS A 177 -26.01 -8.39 -5.52
C LYS A 177 -26.79 -9.46 -6.30
N PRO A 178 -27.45 -10.39 -5.60
CA PRO A 178 -28.28 -11.40 -6.24
C PRO A 178 -29.31 -10.79 -7.19
N GLY A 179 -29.40 -11.37 -8.39
CA GLY A 179 -30.27 -10.87 -9.47
C GLY A 179 -29.57 -9.97 -10.49
N MET A 180 -28.35 -9.47 -10.21
CA MET A 180 -27.56 -8.76 -11.21
C MET A 180 -26.84 -9.74 -12.13
N GLN A 181 -26.94 -9.52 -13.46
CA GLN A 181 -26.18 -10.32 -14.44
C GLN A 181 -24.69 -10.02 -14.40
N ASN A 182 -24.34 -8.73 -14.28
CA ASN A 182 -22.97 -8.25 -14.23
C ASN A 182 -22.75 -7.42 -12.97
N SER A 183 -21.50 -7.40 -12.49
CA SER A 183 -21.09 -6.49 -11.41
C SER A 183 -21.12 -5.04 -11.88
N GLU A 184 -21.49 -4.14 -10.99
CA GLU A 184 -21.46 -2.70 -11.21
C GLU A 184 -20.12 -2.12 -10.75
N ILE A 185 -19.53 -1.23 -11.57
CA ILE A 185 -18.27 -0.56 -11.27
C ILE A 185 -18.58 0.85 -10.80
N LEU A 186 -18.18 1.19 -9.57
CA LEU A 186 -18.34 2.53 -9.05
C LEU A 186 -17.29 3.49 -9.63
N PRO A 187 -17.54 4.80 -9.61
CA PRO A 187 -16.57 5.82 -10.03
C PRO A 187 -15.26 5.75 -9.23
N ALA A 188 -14.14 6.14 -9.86
CA ALA A 188 -12.84 6.18 -9.21
C ALA A 188 -12.75 7.19 -8.04
N ILE A 189 -13.59 8.21 -8.03
CA ILE A 189 -13.72 9.19 -6.93
C ILE A 189 -15.06 8.95 -6.26
N LEU A 190 -15.03 8.61 -4.98
CA LEU A 190 -16.22 8.28 -4.20
C LEU A 190 -16.64 9.45 -3.29
N SER A 191 -17.93 9.50 -3.06
CA SER A 191 -18.52 10.20 -1.92
C SER A 191 -19.46 9.23 -1.20
N GLU A 192 -19.77 9.51 0.06
CA GLU A 192 -20.72 8.72 0.84
C GLU A 192 -22.05 8.53 0.09
N LYS A 193 -22.54 9.62 -0.54
CA LYS A 193 -23.78 9.58 -1.32
C LYS A 193 -23.69 8.63 -2.51
N ILE A 194 -22.62 8.70 -3.30
CA ILE A 194 -22.41 7.83 -4.48
C ILE A 194 -22.44 6.36 -4.05
N VAL A 195 -21.72 6.03 -2.97
CA VAL A 195 -21.67 4.65 -2.47
C VAL A 195 -23.07 4.18 -2.06
N LEU A 196 -23.78 4.94 -1.23
CA LEU A 196 -25.12 4.56 -0.75
C LEU A 196 -26.16 4.48 -1.88
N ASP A 197 -26.08 5.37 -2.88
CA ASP A 197 -27.01 5.36 -4.02
C ASP A 197 -26.78 4.14 -4.93
N THR A 198 -25.52 3.69 -5.11
CA THR A 198 -25.19 2.51 -5.89
C THR A 198 -25.54 1.19 -5.17
N LEU A 199 -25.39 1.15 -3.85
CA LEU A 199 -25.65 -0.06 -3.06
C LEU A 199 -27.18 -0.34 -2.86
N ARG A 200 -28.04 0.66 -3.04
CA ARG A 200 -29.51 0.52 -2.96
C ARG A 200 -30.09 -0.22 -4.16
#